data_d75fdbf15ff29bc9f357af6e63ad0b86
#
_entry.id   d75fdbf15ff29bc9f357af6e63ad0b86
#
_cell.length_a   1.000
_cell.length_b   1.000
_cell.length_c   1.000
_cell.angle_alpha   90.00
_cell.angle_beta   90.00
_cell.angle_gamma   90.00
#
_symmetry.space_group_name_H-M   'P 1'
#
loop_
_entity.id
_entity.type
_entity.pdbx_description
1 polymer ?
#
loop_
_entity_poly.entity_id
_entity_poly.type
_entity_poly.pdbx_seq_one_letter_code
_entity_poly.pdbx_strand_id
1 'polypeptide(L)'
;MSKFSPRQVAVWLALSLSLASCVKGKAETPRNAADLTIHAASDEAVPEWKVMKFWDASGGEIWIEPTAALNLDDIQSAEESRDERGRTAIALRFTAAGAEKMRMFSSAHIGKKAAIVFDGKVMNAPTIMSAISSHAIISSGQSGLSADQAERILAIVNR
;
A
#
# COMPACT_ATOMS: atom_id res chain seq x y z
N MET A 1 -77.88 23.25 -29.11
CA MET A 1 -78.61 22.02 -28.68
C MET A 1 -77.55 20.99 -28.30
N SER A 2 -77.77 20.44 -27.11
CA SER A 2 -77.25 19.14 -26.68
C SER A 2 -75.71 19.07 -26.31
N LYS A 3 -75.38 19.17 -25.06
CA LYS A 3 -75.28 18.13 -24.01
C LYS A 3 -74.21 17.07 -24.32
N PHE A 4 -73.17 16.95 -23.50
CA PHE A 4 -73.00 16.01 -22.37
C PHE A 4 -71.53 15.95 -21.96
N SER A 5 -71.21 16.20 -20.81
CA SER A 5 -71.15 15.45 -19.55
C SER A 5 -69.82 14.64 -19.34
N PRO A 6 -69.26 14.74 -18.17
CA PRO A 6 -67.92 14.31 -17.88
C PRO A 6 -67.87 12.87 -17.32
N ARG A 7 -66.91 12.12 -17.71
CA ARG A 7 -66.64 10.87 -17.01
C ARG A 7 -65.14 10.68 -16.87
N GLN A 8 -64.75 10.94 -15.70
CA GLN A 8 -63.72 10.18 -14.92
C GLN A 8 -62.76 9.34 -15.74
N VAL A 9 -61.56 9.84 -15.84
CA VAL A 9 -60.40 9.00 -16.17
C VAL A 9 -59.57 8.86 -14.92
N ALA A 10 -59.58 7.65 -14.42
CA ALA A 10 -58.80 7.23 -13.25
C ALA A 10 -57.30 7.45 -13.49
N VAL A 11 -56.72 8.24 -12.61
CA VAL A 11 -55.28 8.42 -12.56
C VAL A 11 -54.67 7.14 -11.97
N TRP A 12 -54.07 6.32 -12.82
CA TRP A 12 -53.18 5.26 -12.36
C TRP A 12 -51.83 5.87 -12.01
N LEU A 13 -51.62 6.09 -10.72
CA LEU A 13 -50.34 6.44 -10.17
C LEU A 13 -49.49 5.18 -10.19
N ALA A 14 -48.66 5.01 -11.23
CA ALA A 14 -47.61 4.01 -11.24
C ALA A 14 -46.50 4.48 -10.32
N LEU A 15 -46.50 3.95 -9.10
CA LEU A 15 -45.44 4.13 -8.13
C LEU A 15 -44.22 3.28 -8.58
N SER A 16 -43.36 3.87 -9.41
CA SER A 16 -42.08 3.25 -9.76
C SER A 16 -41.15 3.34 -8.55
N LEU A 17 -41.09 2.24 -7.80
CA LEU A 17 -40.13 2.05 -6.71
C LEU A 17 -38.75 1.88 -7.35
N SER A 18 -38.02 2.98 -7.51
CA SER A 18 -36.60 2.94 -7.86
C SER A 18 -35.82 2.39 -6.66
N LEU A 19 -35.48 1.11 -6.73
CA LEU A 19 -34.48 0.51 -5.87
C LEU A 19 -33.12 1.12 -6.22
N ALA A 20 -32.79 2.22 -5.57
CA ALA A 20 -31.42 2.72 -5.54
C ALA A 20 -30.58 1.67 -4.78
N SER A 21 -29.95 0.77 -5.52
CA SER A 21 -28.87 -0.06 -5.00
C SER A 21 -27.72 0.87 -4.61
N CYS A 22 -27.70 1.30 -3.36
CA CYS A 22 -26.49 1.81 -2.72
C CYS A 22 -25.47 0.68 -2.74
N VAL A 23 -24.62 0.67 -3.77
CA VAL A 23 -23.33 0.02 -3.67
C VAL A 23 -22.59 0.79 -2.55
N LYS A 24 -22.65 0.26 -1.35
CA LYS A 24 -21.73 0.65 -0.29
C LYS A 24 -20.33 0.31 -0.80
N GLY A 25 -19.71 1.26 -1.46
CA GLY A 25 -18.27 1.31 -1.58
C GLY A 25 -17.77 1.18 -0.14
N LYS A 26 -17.06 0.07 0.15
CA LYS A 26 -16.38 -0.12 1.41
C LYS A 26 -15.47 1.09 1.54
N ALA A 27 -15.87 2.07 2.35
CA ALA A 27 -15.01 3.18 2.71
C ALA A 27 -13.79 2.52 3.35
N GLU A 28 -12.67 2.55 2.66
CA GLU A 28 -11.39 2.22 3.29
C GLU A 28 -11.25 3.22 4.42
N THR A 29 -11.45 2.73 5.64
CA THR A 29 -11.11 3.46 6.86
C THR A 29 -9.67 3.96 6.65
N PRO A 30 -9.38 5.26 6.83
CA PRO A 30 -8.01 5.71 6.81
C PRO A 30 -7.28 4.92 7.89
N ARG A 31 -6.53 3.89 7.47
CA ARG A 31 -5.62 3.18 8.35
C ARG A 31 -4.67 4.25 8.89
N ASN A 32 -4.50 4.26 10.20
CA ASN A 32 -3.56 5.15 10.87
C ASN A 32 -2.30 5.31 10.03
N ALA A 33 -1.82 6.54 9.91
CA ALA A 33 -0.73 6.95 9.03
C ALA A 33 0.59 6.15 9.18
N ALA A 34 0.71 5.25 10.14
CA ALA A 34 1.82 4.34 10.31
C ALA A 34 1.49 2.96 9.71
N ASP A 35 1.60 2.84 8.39
CA ASP A 35 1.52 1.56 7.68
C ASP A 35 2.88 1.26 7.04
N LEU A 36 3.26 -0.02 7.02
CA LEU A 36 4.48 -0.49 6.36
C LEU A 36 4.08 -1.37 5.19
N THR A 37 4.45 -0.96 3.98
CA THR A 37 4.11 -1.67 2.75
C THR A 37 5.31 -1.78 1.82
N ILE A 38 5.30 -2.80 0.97
CA ILE A 38 6.31 -3.02 -0.07
C ILE A 38 5.60 -3.02 -1.43
N HIS A 39 6.14 -2.26 -2.38
CA HIS A 39 5.58 -2.08 -3.72
C HIS A 39 6.64 -2.29 -4.80
N ALA A 40 6.22 -2.63 -6.00
CA ALA A 40 7.09 -2.47 -7.17
C ALA A 40 7.34 -0.98 -7.41
N ALA A 41 8.56 -0.65 -7.84
CA ALA A 41 8.98 0.73 -8.04
C ALA A 41 9.83 0.92 -9.30
N SER A 42 9.84 2.15 -9.83
CA SER A 42 10.59 2.55 -11.01
C SER A 42 11.07 4.00 -10.89
N ASP A 43 12.30 4.26 -11.35
CA ASP A 43 12.80 5.64 -11.51
C ASP A 43 12.17 6.34 -12.72
N GLU A 44 11.62 5.57 -13.65
CA GLU A 44 10.96 6.08 -14.85
C GLU A 44 9.45 6.10 -14.66
N ALA A 45 8.78 7.01 -15.36
CA ALA A 45 7.34 7.13 -15.35
C ALA A 45 6.67 5.84 -15.86
N VAL A 46 5.78 5.28 -15.07
CA VAL A 46 4.97 4.13 -15.45
C VAL A 46 3.49 4.56 -15.46
N PRO A 47 2.74 4.31 -16.54
CA PRO A 47 1.32 4.63 -16.60
C PRO A 47 0.57 4.05 -15.39
N GLU A 48 -0.34 4.82 -14.82
CA GLU A 48 -1.18 4.46 -13.67
C GLU A 48 -0.44 4.30 -12.32
N TRP A 49 0.90 4.37 -12.30
CA TRP A 49 1.65 4.35 -11.05
C TRP A 49 1.65 5.71 -10.36
N LYS A 50 1.83 5.72 -9.05
CA LYS A 50 1.85 6.94 -8.24
C LYS A 50 3.27 7.43 -8.03
N VAL A 51 3.48 8.74 -8.13
CA VAL A 51 4.73 9.38 -7.72
C VAL A 51 4.73 9.53 -6.20
N MET A 52 5.79 9.07 -5.56
CA MET A 52 6.01 9.26 -4.13
C MET A 52 7.40 9.85 -3.86
N LYS A 53 7.48 10.63 -2.79
CA LYS A 53 8.73 11.25 -2.33
C LYS A 53 9.45 10.35 -1.34
N PHE A 54 10.78 10.38 -1.41
CA PHE A 54 11.59 9.76 -0.38
C PHE A 54 11.46 10.49 0.96
N TRP A 55 11.66 9.73 2.04
CA TRP A 55 11.63 10.27 3.40
C TRP A 55 12.75 11.24 3.68
N ASP A 56 13.91 11.02 3.09
CA ASP A 56 15.08 11.85 3.29
C ASP A 56 14.96 13.22 2.57
N ALA A 57 15.79 14.15 2.97
CA ALA A 57 15.81 15.51 2.43
C ALA A 57 16.37 15.60 1.00
N SER A 58 16.72 14.46 0.36
CA SER A 58 17.23 14.44 -1.02
C SER A 58 16.21 14.94 -2.04
N GLY A 59 14.93 14.94 -1.64
CA GLY A 59 13.82 15.43 -2.48
C GLY A 59 13.56 14.56 -3.70
N GLY A 60 14.15 13.37 -3.78
CA GLY A 60 13.94 12.42 -4.87
C GLY A 60 12.50 11.93 -4.92
N GLU A 61 12.07 11.60 -6.12
CA GLU A 61 10.76 11.01 -6.39
C GLU A 61 10.93 9.65 -7.06
N ILE A 62 9.98 8.76 -6.86
CA ILE A 62 9.95 7.44 -7.48
C ILE A 62 8.52 7.07 -7.80
N TRP A 63 8.33 6.35 -8.89
CA TRP A 63 7.04 5.80 -9.27
C TRP A 63 6.84 4.47 -8.56
N ILE A 64 5.68 4.30 -7.91
CA ILE A 64 5.33 3.06 -7.22
C ILE A 64 4.01 2.51 -7.74
N GLU A 65 3.93 1.20 -7.83
CA GLU A 65 2.68 0.50 -8.12
C GLU A 65 1.63 0.79 -7.05
N PRO A 66 0.38 1.16 -7.39
CA PRO A 66 -0.64 1.49 -6.38
C PRO A 66 -0.96 0.33 -5.43
N THR A 67 -0.88 -0.91 -5.92
CA THR A 67 -1.14 -2.12 -5.13
C THR A 67 0.12 -2.56 -4.40
N ALA A 68 0.04 -2.69 -3.09
CA ALA A 68 1.14 -3.24 -2.30
C ALA A 68 1.32 -4.73 -2.59
N ALA A 69 2.56 -5.14 -2.80
CA ALA A 69 2.94 -6.55 -2.89
C ALA A 69 2.88 -7.24 -1.52
N LEU A 70 3.30 -6.52 -0.47
CA LEU A 70 3.23 -6.94 0.94
C LEU A 70 2.75 -5.80 1.81
N ASN A 71 2.11 -6.16 2.92
CA ASN A 71 1.65 -5.26 3.98
C ASN A 71 2.01 -5.81 5.38
N LEU A 72 1.56 -5.14 6.44
CA LEU A 72 1.83 -5.54 7.82
C LEU A 72 1.37 -6.95 8.17
N ASP A 73 0.27 -7.45 7.58
CA ASP A 73 -0.24 -8.79 7.86
C ASP A 73 0.68 -9.90 7.34
N ASP A 74 1.58 -9.56 6.43
CA ASP A 74 2.59 -10.46 5.86
C ASP A 74 3.87 -10.52 6.69
N ILE A 75 3.99 -9.67 7.73
CA ILE A 75 5.17 -9.56 8.58
C ILE A 75 4.86 -10.20 9.94
N GLN A 76 5.70 -11.14 10.36
CA GLN A 76 5.56 -11.85 11.62
C GLN A 76 6.20 -11.08 12.78
N SER A 77 7.40 -10.53 12.58
CA SER A 77 8.13 -9.78 13.60
C SER A 77 9.16 -8.84 12.97
N ALA A 78 9.58 -7.87 13.74
CA ALA A 78 10.66 -6.95 13.41
C ALA A 78 11.63 -6.83 14.58
N GLU A 79 12.92 -6.74 14.28
CA GLU A 79 14.00 -6.59 15.26
C GLU A 79 14.96 -5.51 14.80
N GLU A 80 15.54 -4.76 15.75
CA GLU A 80 16.62 -3.83 15.43
C GLU A 80 17.84 -4.59 14.91
N SER A 81 18.44 -4.08 13.85
CA SER A 81 19.56 -4.70 13.17
C SER A 81 20.53 -3.63 12.66
N ARG A 82 21.54 -4.06 11.96
CA ARG A 82 22.50 -3.20 11.27
C ARG A 82 22.54 -3.60 9.79
N ASP A 83 22.67 -2.60 8.92
CA ASP A 83 22.95 -2.86 7.51
C ASP A 83 24.45 -3.19 7.30
N GLU A 84 24.83 -3.50 6.06
CA GLU A 84 26.20 -3.83 5.68
C GLU A 84 27.23 -2.73 6.01
N ARG A 85 26.76 -1.50 6.24
CA ARG A 85 27.59 -0.35 6.62
C ARG A 85 27.57 -0.07 8.12
N GLY A 86 26.95 -0.95 8.91
CA GLY A 86 26.83 -0.81 10.36
C GLY A 86 25.80 0.23 10.83
N ARG A 87 24.95 0.74 9.95
CA ARG A 87 23.92 1.74 10.26
C ARG A 87 22.66 1.06 10.78
N THR A 88 21.87 1.80 11.57
CA THR A 88 20.59 1.32 12.09
C THR A 88 19.66 0.87 10.97
N ALA A 89 19.17 -0.35 11.09
CA ALA A 89 18.27 -1.02 10.19
C ALA A 89 17.27 -1.88 10.98
N ILE A 90 16.24 -2.36 10.34
CA ILE A 90 15.30 -3.31 10.90
C ILE A 90 15.33 -4.61 10.10
N ALA A 91 15.51 -5.72 10.79
CA ALA A 91 15.33 -7.04 10.22
C ALA A 91 13.85 -7.43 10.34
N LEU A 92 13.22 -7.69 9.20
CA LEU A 92 11.86 -8.19 9.12
C LEU A 92 11.88 -9.71 8.94
N ARG A 93 11.02 -10.38 9.68
CA ARG A 93 10.66 -11.78 9.45
C ARG A 93 9.25 -11.84 8.90
N PHE A 94 9.07 -12.54 7.80
CA PHE A 94 7.75 -12.70 7.20
C PHE A 94 6.99 -13.89 7.81
N THR A 95 5.66 -13.82 7.79
CA THR A 95 4.80 -14.98 8.00
C THR A 95 5.03 -16.02 6.89
N ALA A 96 4.55 -17.24 7.03
CA ALA A 96 4.66 -18.25 5.97
C ALA A 96 4.02 -17.76 4.65
N ALA A 97 2.85 -17.13 4.75
CA ALA A 97 2.16 -16.53 3.58
C ALA A 97 2.93 -15.33 3.01
N GLY A 98 3.43 -14.45 3.89
CA GLY A 98 4.25 -13.28 3.50
C GLY A 98 5.56 -13.69 2.83
N ALA A 99 6.22 -14.73 3.33
CA ALA A 99 7.43 -15.29 2.74
C ALA A 99 7.20 -15.79 1.30
N GLU A 100 6.08 -16.47 1.06
CA GLU A 100 5.72 -16.94 -0.27
C GLU A 100 5.39 -15.76 -1.21
N LYS A 101 4.61 -14.78 -0.75
CA LYS A 101 4.37 -13.53 -1.50
C LYS A 101 5.67 -12.81 -1.85
N MET A 102 6.57 -12.64 -0.87
CA MET A 102 7.87 -11.98 -1.08
C MET A 102 8.72 -12.75 -2.09
N ARG A 103 8.76 -14.07 -2.00
CA ARG A 103 9.48 -14.92 -2.94
C ARG A 103 8.94 -14.76 -4.36
N MET A 104 7.63 -14.81 -4.54
CA MET A 104 6.98 -14.63 -5.85
C MET A 104 7.24 -13.22 -6.40
N PHE A 105 7.01 -12.21 -5.58
CA PHE A 105 7.23 -10.81 -5.95
C PHE A 105 8.68 -10.56 -6.36
N SER A 106 9.63 -10.92 -5.51
CA SER A 106 11.05 -10.66 -5.78
C SER A 106 11.57 -11.45 -6.99
N SER A 107 11.13 -12.70 -7.17
CA SER A 107 11.49 -13.50 -8.34
C SER A 107 11.00 -12.87 -9.66
N ALA A 108 9.80 -12.30 -9.66
CA ALA A 108 9.22 -11.64 -10.83
C ALA A 108 9.84 -10.25 -11.13
N HIS A 109 10.54 -9.67 -10.15
CA HIS A 109 11.07 -8.30 -10.23
C HIS A 109 12.60 -8.22 -10.09
N ILE A 110 13.35 -9.30 -10.37
CA ILE A 110 14.81 -9.26 -10.39
C ILE A 110 15.29 -8.19 -11.38
N GLY A 111 16.23 -7.35 -10.94
CA GLY A 111 16.75 -6.20 -11.67
C GLY A 111 15.86 -4.95 -11.61
N LYS A 112 14.67 -5.03 -11.01
CA LYS A 112 13.77 -3.90 -10.77
C LYS A 112 13.85 -3.42 -9.33
N LYS A 113 13.22 -2.29 -9.02
CA LYS A 113 13.20 -1.73 -7.66
C LYS A 113 11.97 -2.17 -6.87
N ALA A 114 12.16 -2.30 -5.57
CA ALA A 114 11.09 -2.47 -4.59
C ALA A 114 11.09 -1.27 -3.64
N ALA A 115 10.01 -0.49 -3.61
CA ALA A 115 9.86 0.60 -2.66
C ALA A 115 9.35 0.07 -1.33
N ILE A 116 10.04 0.45 -0.26
CA ILE A 116 9.60 0.24 1.12
C ILE A 116 8.96 1.55 1.56
N VAL A 117 7.66 1.52 1.82
CA VAL A 117 6.86 2.69 2.19
C VAL A 117 6.46 2.57 3.64
N PHE A 118 6.73 3.61 4.40
CA PHE A 118 6.34 3.74 5.80
C PHE A 118 5.74 5.13 6.02
N ASP A 119 4.60 5.19 6.70
CA ASP A 119 3.92 6.44 7.02
C ASP A 119 3.72 7.34 5.78
N GLY A 120 3.34 6.71 4.66
CA GLY A 120 3.06 7.40 3.39
C GLY A 120 4.27 7.98 2.67
N LYS A 121 5.49 7.61 3.06
CA LYS A 121 6.74 8.04 2.40
C LYS A 121 7.63 6.86 2.06
N VAL A 122 8.39 6.98 0.99
CA VAL A 122 9.35 5.96 0.60
C VAL A 122 10.60 6.07 1.46
N MET A 123 10.87 5.03 2.22
CA MET A 123 12.10 4.95 3.05
C MET A 123 13.32 4.62 2.22
N ASN A 124 13.17 3.62 1.35
CA ASN A 124 14.21 3.13 0.46
C ASN A 124 13.56 2.42 -0.74
N ALA A 125 14.30 2.33 -1.83
CA ALA A 125 13.89 1.61 -3.02
C ALA A 125 15.05 0.84 -3.64
N PRO A 126 15.50 -0.25 -2.98
CA PRO A 126 16.60 -1.06 -3.46
C PRO A 126 16.25 -1.81 -4.75
N THR A 127 17.28 -2.11 -5.55
CA THR A 127 17.14 -3.04 -6.66
C THR A 127 17.14 -4.46 -6.14
N ILE A 128 16.19 -5.27 -6.58
CA ILE A 128 16.09 -6.69 -6.25
C ILE A 128 17.15 -7.45 -7.04
N MET A 129 18.13 -8.01 -6.37
CA MET A 129 19.23 -8.76 -7.00
C MET A 129 18.97 -10.27 -7.06
N SER A 130 18.10 -10.78 -6.19
CA SER A 130 17.76 -12.20 -6.11
C SER A 130 16.40 -12.38 -5.43
N ALA A 131 15.85 -13.59 -5.53
CA ALA A 131 14.64 -13.93 -4.80
C ALA A 131 14.85 -13.83 -3.28
N ILE A 132 13.91 -13.16 -2.60
CA ILE A 132 13.89 -12.97 -1.14
C ILE A 132 12.80 -13.88 -0.60
N SER A 133 13.07 -14.58 0.50
CA SER A 133 12.08 -15.49 1.08
C SER A 133 11.63 -15.06 2.48
N SER A 134 12.28 -15.53 3.51
CA SER A 134 11.77 -15.46 4.89
C SER A 134 12.17 -14.20 5.65
N HIS A 135 13.20 -13.49 5.22
CA HIS A 135 13.76 -12.33 5.92
C HIS A 135 14.14 -11.22 4.96
N ALA A 136 14.02 -9.98 5.41
CA ALA A 136 14.55 -8.81 4.72
C ALA A 136 15.12 -7.82 5.74
N ILE A 137 16.15 -7.07 5.34
CA ILE A 137 16.68 -5.96 6.12
C ILE A 137 16.24 -4.67 5.44
N ILE A 138 15.57 -3.82 6.18
CA ILE A 138 15.17 -2.49 5.72
C ILE A 138 16.01 -1.41 6.38
N SER A 139 16.48 -0.47 5.59
CA SER A 139 17.21 0.71 6.05
C SER A 139 16.67 1.93 5.30
N SER A 140 17.03 3.13 5.71
CA SER A 140 16.62 4.38 5.07
C SER A 140 17.81 5.09 4.46
N GLY A 141 17.70 5.43 3.18
CA GLY A 141 18.64 6.28 2.45
C GLY A 141 20.11 6.02 2.75
N GLN A 142 20.91 7.09 2.77
CA GLN A 142 22.34 7.01 3.04
C GLN A 142 22.71 7.01 4.54
N SER A 143 21.79 7.45 5.39
CA SER A 143 22.04 7.62 6.84
C SER A 143 21.57 6.43 7.70
N GLY A 144 20.85 5.48 7.13
CA GLY A 144 20.14 4.46 7.88
C GLY A 144 18.84 4.99 8.48
N LEU A 145 18.20 4.21 9.33
CA LEU A 145 17.02 4.63 10.08
C LEU A 145 17.41 5.56 11.23
N SER A 146 16.61 6.59 11.48
CA SER A 146 16.69 7.31 12.75
C SER A 146 16.13 6.45 13.88
N ALA A 147 16.48 6.75 15.12
CA ALA A 147 15.97 6.03 16.28
C ALA A 147 14.43 6.08 16.34
N ASP A 148 13.83 7.24 16.07
CA ASP A 148 12.37 7.41 16.00
C ASP A 148 11.72 6.53 14.92
N GLN A 149 12.31 6.47 13.73
CA GLN A 149 11.82 5.61 12.65
C GLN A 149 11.87 4.13 13.05
N ALA A 150 12.99 3.69 13.62
CA ALA A 150 13.16 2.31 14.05
C ALA A 150 12.14 1.95 15.13
N GLU A 151 12.00 2.79 16.18
CA GLU A 151 11.03 2.59 17.26
C GLU A 151 9.59 2.51 16.73
N ARG A 152 9.19 3.41 15.85
CA ARG A 152 7.85 3.41 15.25
C ARG A 152 7.57 2.16 14.42
N ILE A 153 8.53 1.69 13.64
CA ILE A 153 8.38 0.45 12.86
C ILE A 153 8.25 -0.75 13.80
N LEU A 154 9.12 -0.87 14.81
CA LEU A 154 9.05 -1.94 15.80
C LEU A 154 7.70 -1.95 16.53
N ALA A 155 7.20 -0.77 16.91
CA ALA A 155 5.93 -0.62 17.62
C ALA A 155 4.72 -1.06 16.78
N ILE A 156 4.71 -0.84 15.46
CA ILE A 156 3.58 -1.24 14.61
C ILE A 156 3.62 -2.71 14.19
N VAL A 157 4.81 -3.28 14.03
CA VAL A 157 4.97 -4.68 13.60
C VAL A 157 4.78 -5.65 14.76
N ASN A 158 5.28 -5.32 15.95
CA ASN A 158 5.29 -6.23 17.11
C ASN A 158 4.09 -6.01 18.06
N ARG A 159 2.97 -5.50 17.54
CA ARG A 159 1.72 -5.30 18.31
C ARG A 159 1.00 -6.61 18.62
#